data_92a269c0029bc6ed1085cda0753111ce
#
_entry.id   92a269c0029bc6ed1085cda0753111ce
#
_cell.length_a   1.000
_cell.length_b   1.000
_cell.length_c   1.000
_cell.angle_alpha   90.00
_cell.angle_beta   90.00
_cell.angle_gamma   90.00
#
_symmetry.space_group_name_H-M   'P 1'
#
loop_
_entity.id
_entity.type
_entity.pdbx_description
1 polymer ?
#
loop_
_entity_poly.entity_id
_entity_poly.type
_entity_poly.pdbx_seq_one_letter_code
_entity_poly.pdbx_strand_id
1 'polypeptide(L)' 'MSERPLNRLKVVLVENQKTSKWLAEQLGVSAVTVSKWSTNMHQPDLQTLAKIAELIGCEKRELITE' A
#
# COMPACT_ATOMS: atom_id res chain seq x y z
N MET A 1 12.83 3.81 20.56
CA MET A 1 13.18 4.14 19.22
C MET A 1 12.17 3.60 18.22
N SER A 2 11.77 4.38 17.34
CA SER A 2 10.77 3.95 16.39
C SER A 2 11.46 3.44 15.12
N GLU A 3 10.84 2.45 14.53
CA GLU A 3 11.29 1.94 13.27
C GLU A 3 10.59 2.69 12.16
N ARG A 4 11.33 2.92 11.10
CA ARG A 4 10.73 3.58 9.94
C ARG A 4 9.85 2.58 9.22
N PRO A 5 8.65 2.99 8.81
CA PRO A 5 7.84 2.09 8.00
C PRO A 5 8.54 1.78 6.68
N LEU A 6 8.34 0.56 6.20
CA LEU A 6 8.96 0.12 4.97
C LEU A 6 8.20 0.59 3.74
N ASN A 7 6.94 0.97 3.91
CA ASN A 7 6.18 1.50 2.81
C ASN A 7 5.32 2.66 3.29
N ARG A 8 4.83 3.45 2.36
CA ARG A 8 3.98 4.60 2.63
C ARG A 8 2.56 4.38 2.12
N LEU A 9 2.12 3.13 2.07
CA LEU A 9 0.86 2.81 1.46
C LEU A 9 -0.31 3.58 2.08
N LYS A 10 -0.34 3.64 3.42
CA LYS A 10 -1.44 4.33 4.09
C LYS A 10 -1.48 5.80 3.71
N VAL A 11 -0.32 6.44 3.68
CA VAL A 11 -0.25 7.86 3.33
C VAL A 11 -0.70 8.09 1.90
N VAL A 12 -0.22 7.25 0.99
CA VAL A 12 -0.55 7.39 -0.42
C VAL A 12 -2.05 7.16 -0.65
N LEU A 13 -2.63 6.18 0.03
CA LEU A 13 -4.07 5.95 -0.08
C LEU A 13 -4.85 7.17 0.38
N VAL A 14 -4.47 7.74 1.52
CA VAL A 14 -5.16 8.91 2.05
C VAL A 14 -5.02 10.09 1.11
N GLU A 15 -3.81 10.32 0.60
CA GLU A 15 -3.55 11.44 -0.29
C GLU A 15 -4.37 11.34 -1.57
N ASN A 16 -4.66 10.13 -2.00
CA ASN A 16 -5.43 9.90 -3.21
C ASN A 16 -6.90 9.61 -2.93
N GLN A 17 -7.31 9.77 -1.67
CA GLN A 17 -8.71 9.59 -1.27
C GLN A 17 -9.22 8.18 -1.56
N LYS A 18 -8.34 7.20 -1.35
CA LYS A 18 -8.68 5.80 -1.52
C LYS A 18 -8.65 5.11 -0.17
N THR A 19 -9.37 4.00 -0.05
CA THR A 19 -9.42 3.23 1.18
C THR A 19 -8.75 1.88 1.00
N SER A 20 -8.39 1.26 2.14
CA SER A 20 -7.85 -0.09 2.10
C SER A 20 -8.88 -1.06 1.52
N LYS A 21 -10.15 -0.85 1.82
CA LYS A 21 -11.20 -1.70 1.28
C LYS A 21 -11.26 -1.61 -0.23
N TRP A 22 -11.19 -0.39 -0.76
CA TRP A 22 -11.17 -0.19 -2.20
C TRP A 22 -10.00 -0.93 -2.83
N LEU A 23 -8.82 -0.79 -2.24
CA LEU A 23 -7.64 -1.43 -2.79
C LEU A 23 -7.76 -2.95 -2.75
N ALA A 24 -8.28 -3.47 -1.63
CA ALA A 24 -8.48 -4.91 -1.51
C ALA A 24 -9.39 -5.43 -2.60
N GLU A 25 -10.45 -4.70 -2.90
CA GLU A 25 -11.37 -5.09 -3.95
C GLU A 25 -10.71 -5.09 -5.32
N GLN A 26 -9.88 -4.08 -5.58
CA GLN A 26 -9.18 -4.00 -6.86
C GLN A 26 -8.17 -5.11 -7.04
N LEU A 27 -7.54 -5.54 -5.96
CA LEU A 27 -6.51 -6.57 -6.02
C LEU A 27 -7.05 -7.98 -5.85
N GLY A 28 -8.30 -8.11 -5.41
CA GLY A 28 -8.88 -9.42 -5.16
C GLY A 28 -8.34 -10.09 -3.91
N VAL A 29 -7.91 -9.29 -2.93
CA VAL A 29 -7.44 -9.80 -1.65
C VAL A 29 -8.33 -9.29 -0.53
N SER A 30 -8.12 -9.80 0.69
CA SER A 30 -8.93 -9.38 1.81
C SER A 30 -8.49 -8.00 2.30
N ALA A 31 -9.42 -7.28 2.92
CA ALA A 31 -9.10 -6.00 3.51
C ALA A 31 -8.08 -6.14 4.64
N VAL A 32 -8.08 -7.29 5.32
CA VAL A 32 -7.11 -7.56 6.37
C VAL A 32 -5.70 -7.59 5.78
N THR A 33 -5.55 -8.19 4.60
CA THR A 33 -4.24 -8.24 3.94
C THR A 33 -3.73 -6.83 3.64
N VAL A 34 -4.59 -5.99 3.08
CA VAL A 34 -4.18 -4.62 2.77
C VAL A 34 -3.89 -3.85 4.06
N SER A 35 -4.67 -4.08 5.10
CA SER A 35 -4.44 -3.42 6.37
C SER A 35 -3.06 -3.77 6.95
N LYS A 36 -2.66 -5.04 6.82
CA LYS A 36 -1.33 -5.45 7.28
C LYS A 36 -0.22 -4.74 6.51
N TRP A 37 -0.42 -4.55 5.21
CA TRP A 37 0.54 -3.78 4.42
C TRP A 37 0.58 -2.33 4.88
N SER A 38 -0.57 -1.73 5.14
CA SER A 38 -0.66 -0.33 5.53
C SER A 38 0.00 -0.08 6.88
N THR A 39 -0.05 -1.06 7.77
CA THR A 39 0.56 -0.94 9.10
C THR A 39 1.98 -1.49 9.15
N ASN A 40 2.49 -1.91 8.00
CA ASN A 40 3.85 -2.45 7.87
C ASN A 40 4.09 -3.73 8.66
N MET A 41 3.02 -4.47 8.98
CA MET A 41 3.15 -5.78 9.58
C MET A 41 3.65 -6.80 8.54
N HIS A 42 3.23 -6.63 7.30
CA HIS A 42 3.69 -7.44 6.17
C HIS A 42 3.93 -6.51 5.00
N GLN A 43 4.76 -6.94 4.08
CA GLN A 43 5.07 -6.15 2.90
C GLN A 43 4.52 -6.83 1.66
N PRO A 44 3.91 -6.08 0.74
CA PRO A 44 3.55 -6.67 -0.54
C PRO A 44 4.83 -6.93 -1.35
N ASP A 45 4.78 -7.91 -2.24
CA ASP A 45 5.93 -8.15 -3.10
C ASP A 45 6.01 -7.08 -4.19
N LEU A 46 7.09 -7.15 -4.98
CA LEU A 46 7.33 -6.12 -5.98
C LEU A 46 6.24 -6.07 -7.04
N GLN A 47 5.71 -7.22 -7.43
CA GLN A 47 4.63 -7.25 -8.42
C GLN A 47 3.38 -6.59 -7.87
N THR A 48 3.08 -6.86 -6.61
CA THR A 48 1.91 -6.26 -5.96
C THR A 48 2.10 -4.76 -5.80
N LEU A 49 3.30 -4.33 -5.43
CA LEU A 49 3.58 -2.90 -5.32
C LEU A 49 3.38 -2.21 -6.66
N ALA A 50 3.85 -2.82 -7.74
CA ALA A 50 3.67 -2.25 -9.07
C ALA A 50 2.20 -2.13 -9.41
N LYS A 51 1.41 -3.15 -9.07
CA LYS A 51 -0.02 -3.14 -9.33
C LYS A 51 -0.71 -2.05 -8.53
N ILE A 52 -0.34 -1.89 -7.26
CA ILE A 52 -0.90 -0.86 -6.41
C ILE A 52 -0.60 0.52 -7.00
N ALA A 53 0.64 0.74 -7.40
CA ALA A 53 1.03 2.03 -7.97
C ALA A 53 0.22 2.32 -9.22
N GLU A 54 0.01 1.31 -10.05
CA GLU A 54 -0.76 1.46 -11.27
C GLU A 54 -2.22 1.82 -10.96
N LEU A 55 -2.80 1.14 -9.98
CA LEU A 55 -4.20 1.36 -9.61
C LEU A 55 -4.41 2.75 -9.02
N ILE A 56 -3.47 3.21 -8.22
CA ILE A 56 -3.58 4.53 -7.59
C ILE A 56 -3.17 5.64 -8.56
N GLY A 57 -2.30 5.33 -9.50
CA GLY A 57 -1.81 6.32 -10.45
C GLY A 57 -0.56 7.03 -9.97
N CYS A 58 0.26 6.35 -9.16
CA CYS A 58 1.51 6.91 -8.68
C CYS A 58 2.67 6.02 -9.10
N GLU A 59 3.89 6.46 -8.81
CA GLU A 59 5.06 5.66 -9.11
C GLU A 59 5.37 4.75 -7.94
N LYS A 60 5.97 3.59 -8.23
CA LYS A 60 6.31 2.63 -7.20
C LYS A 60 7.16 3.25 -6.10
N ARG A 61 8.08 4.14 -6.46
CA ARG A 61 8.95 4.75 -5.47
C ARG A 61 8.20 5.59 -4.45
N GLU A 62 7.01 6.04 -4.81
CA GLU A 62 6.19 6.81 -3.87
C GLU A 62 5.61 5.94 -2.77
N LEU A 63 5.59 4.64 -2.98
CA LEU A 63 5.09 3.69 -1.99
C LEU A 63 6.17 3.17 -1.05
N ILE A 64 7.42 3.48 -1.33
CA ILE A 64 8.55 2.93 -0.58
C ILE A 64 9.21 4.06 0.20
N THR A 65 9.54 3.79 1.47
CA THR A 65 10.31 4.75 2.27
C THR A 65 11.78 4.47 2.11
N GLU A 66 12.55 5.51 2.30
CA GLU A 66 14.01 5.38 2.27
C GLU A 66 14.60 5.54 3.63
#